data_051545179ecf6b45de994f157643a490
#
_entry.id   051545179ecf6b45de994f157643a490
#
_cell.length_a   1.000
_cell.length_b   1.000
_cell.length_c   1.000
_cell.angle_alpha   90.00
_cell.angle_beta   90.00
_cell.angle_gamma   90.00
#
_symmetry.space_group_name_H-M   'P 1'
#
loop_
_entity.id
_entity.type
_entity.pdbx_description
1 polymer ?
#
loop_
_entity_poly.entity_id
_entity_poly.type
_entity_poly.pdbx_seq_one_letter_code
_entity_poly.pdbx_strand_id
1 'polypeptide(L)'
;MKKKKLSVKIEVLTGLHIGIGSDKPEIGGIDNPVIKDPISKLPYIPGSSIKGKLRSLLETESTNFNKKVIDAAFGDDENTPTRLIFRDISLCEKDKNAFNNGSILTEAKTEIKMNRKTGTAENTALRVTERVPAQVVFEGEILIRSIDDDDEKLNEALLSEAVKLLNNDYLGGSGSRGYGAVLITIN
;
A
#
# COMPACT_ATOMS: atom_id res chain seq x y z
N MET A 1 13.78 -21.86 13.75
CA MET A 1 13.34 -20.57 13.19
C MET A 1 12.23 -20.04 14.07
N LYS A 2 12.45 -18.93 14.71
CA LYS A 2 11.45 -18.23 15.54
C LYS A 2 10.49 -17.48 14.63
N LYS A 3 9.27 -17.20 15.11
CA LYS A 3 8.27 -16.38 14.42
C LYS A 3 7.72 -15.36 15.40
N LYS A 4 7.78 -14.11 15.04
CA LYS A 4 7.17 -12.99 15.76
C LYS A 4 6.09 -12.36 14.89
N LYS A 5 4.94 -12.09 15.48
CA LYS A 5 3.81 -11.44 14.84
C LYS A 5 3.78 -10.00 15.30
N LEU A 6 3.71 -9.08 14.35
CA LEU A 6 3.57 -7.64 14.59
C LEU A 6 2.21 -7.19 14.07
N SER A 7 1.47 -6.44 14.88
CA SER A 7 0.23 -5.80 14.47
C SER A 7 0.54 -4.57 13.64
N VAL A 8 -0.17 -4.39 12.53
CA VAL A 8 -0.01 -3.26 11.63
C VAL A 8 -1.32 -2.49 11.57
N LYS A 9 -1.24 -1.19 11.73
CA LYS A 9 -2.34 -0.26 11.51
C LYS A 9 -1.92 0.77 10.46
N ILE A 10 -2.78 0.99 9.46
CA ILE A 10 -2.56 1.96 8.39
C ILE A 10 -3.75 2.91 8.35
N GLU A 11 -3.52 4.16 8.64
CA GLU A 11 -4.51 5.23 8.49
C GLU A 11 -4.28 5.95 7.16
N VAL A 12 -5.34 6.10 6.37
CA VAL A 12 -5.31 6.85 5.10
C VAL A 12 -5.41 8.34 5.40
N LEU A 13 -4.38 9.10 5.06
CA LEU A 13 -4.36 10.56 5.25
C LEU A 13 -4.88 11.31 4.03
N THR A 14 -4.61 10.80 2.82
CA THR A 14 -5.18 11.29 1.57
C THR A 14 -5.67 10.14 0.71
N GLY A 15 -6.67 10.37 -0.13
CA GLY A 15 -7.33 9.31 -0.90
C GLY A 15 -6.37 8.26 -1.47
N LEU A 16 -6.54 7.00 -1.09
CA LEU A 16 -5.66 5.89 -1.44
C LEU A 16 -6.17 5.15 -2.68
N HIS A 17 -5.33 5.00 -3.69
CA HIS A 17 -5.60 4.18 -4.86
C HIS A 17 -4.59 3.05 -5.00
N ILE A 18 -5.05 1.82 -4.78
CA ILE A 18 -4.35 0.60 -5.17
C ILE A 18 -5.24 -0.10 -6.18
N GLY A 19 -4.84 -0.05 -7.45
CA GLY A 19 -5.64 -0.55 -8.56
C GLY A 19 -5.57 -2.07 -8.72
N ILE A 20 -6.53 -2.63 -9.45
CA ILE A 20 -6.60 -4.07 -9.75
C ILE A 20 -5.66 -4.52 -10.87
N GLY A 21 -4.94 -3.59 -11.52
CA GLY A 21 -3.99 -3.90 -12.58
C GLY A 21 -4.62 -4.42 -13.89
N SER A 22 -5.93 -4.29 -14.06
CA SER A 22 -6.61 -4.69 -15.31
C SER A 22 -6.81 -3.49 -16.24
N ASP A 23 -6.47 -3.68 -17.50
CA ASP A 23 -6.59 -2.66 -18.55
C ASP A 23 -7.98 -2.60 -19.21
N LYS A 24 -8.99 -3.25 -18.63
CA LYS A 24 -10.34 -3.27 -19.20
C LYS A 24 -11.29 -2.41 -18.36
N PRO A 25 -11.48 -1.12 -18.69
CA PRO A 25 -12.54 -0.34 -18.09
C PRO A 25 -13.91 -0.94 -18.43
N GLU A 26 -14.80 -1.04 -17.45
CA GLU A 26 -16.20 -1.35 -17.71
C GLU A 26 -16.83 -0.17 -18.45
N ILE A 27 -17.61 -0.45 -19.53
CA ILE A 27 -18.28 0.59 -20.30
C ILE A 27 -19.26 1.34 -19.40
N GLY A 28 -18.98 2.62 -19.15
CA GLY A 28 -19.77 3.49 -18.26
C GLY A 28 -19.42 3.40 -16.78
N GLY A 29 -18.36 2.67 -16.42
CA GLY A 29 -17.85 2.52 -15.06
C GLY A 29 -16.69 3.46 -14.72
N ILE A 30 -16.02 3.15 -13.62
CA ILE A 30 -14.78 3.83 -13.18
C ILE A 30 -13.61 3.26 -13.98
N ASP A 31 -12.81 4.13 -14.61
CA ASP A 31 -11.68 3.71 -15.45
C ASP A 31 -10.60 2.98 -14.65
N ASN A 32 -10.35 3.42 -13.43
CA ASN A 32 -9.33 2.86 -12.55
C ASN A 32 -9.96 2.52 -11.18
N PRO A 33 -10.54 1.34 -11.02
CA PRO A 33 -11.12 0.90 -9.75
C PRO A 33 -10.04 0.50 -8.73
N VAL A 34 -10.35 0.65 -7.43
CA VAL A 34 -9.52 0.11 -6.35
C VAL A 34 -9.70 -1.41 -6.25
N ILE A 35 -8.65 -2.09 -5.77
CA ILE A 35 -8.72 -3.51 -5.49
C ILE A 35 -9.67 -3.77 -4.32
N LYS A 36 -10.57 -4.76 -4.51
CA LYS A 36 -11.56 -5.19 -3.53
C LYS A 36 -11.55 -6.70 -3.40
N ASP A 37 -11.81 -7.16 -2.20
CA ASP A 37 -12.03 -8.58 -1.95
C ASP A 37 -13.22 -9.09 -2.78
N PRO A 38 -13.09 -10.22 -3.49
CA PRO A 38 -14.12 -10.69 -4.43
C PRO A 38 -15.42 -11.14 -3.75
N ILE A 39 -15.37 -11.47 -2.45
CA ILE A 39 -16.53 -11.94 -1.67
C ILE A 39 -17.20 -10.76 -0.98
N SER A 40 -16.46 -10.06 -0.12
CA SER A 40 -17.01 -8.94 0.68
C SER A 40 -17.22 -7.66 -0.11
N LYS A 41 -16.57 -7.52 -1.29
CA LYS A 41 -16.54 -6.29 -2.11
C LYS A 41 -15.90 -5.08 -1.39
N LEU A 42 -15.27 -5.30 -0.27
CA LEU A 42 -14.60 -4.25 0.51
C LEU A 42 -13.16 -4.04 0.01
N PRO A 43 -12.65 -2.80 0.05
CA PRO A 43 -11.27 -2.51 -0.29
C PRO A 43 -10.32 -3.13 0.75
N TYR A 44 -9.16 -3.58 0.29
CA TYR A 44 -8.08 -4.06 1.13
C TYR A 44 -6.73 -3.60 0.58
N ILE A 45 -5.69 -3.70 1.38
CA ILE A 45 -4.32 -3.40 0.95
C ILE A 45 -3.59 -4.74 0.77
N PRO A 46 -3.21 -5.11 -0.47
CA PRO A 46 -2.45 -6.33 -0.71
C PRO A 46 -1.09 -6.31 0.01
N GLY A 47 -0.73 -7.42 0.63
CA GLY A 47 0.57 -7.59 1.26
C GLY A 47 1.74 -7.34 0.28
N SER A 48 1.55 -7.69 -1.00
CA SER A 48 2.52 -7.41 -2.06
C SER A 48 2.75 -5.92 -2.30
N SER A 49 1.70 -5.09 -2.19
CA SER A 49 1.80 -3.64 -2.37
C SER A 49 2.60 -2.99 -1.25
N ILE A 50 2.37 -3.39 0.00
CA ILE A 50 3.16 -2.94 1.15
C ILE A 50 4.61 -3.42 1.03
N LYS A 51 4.80 -4.72 0.81
CA LYS A 51 6.13 -5.33 0.68
C LYS A 51 6.96 -4.64 -0.40
N GLY A 52 6.39 -4.48 -1.60
CA GLY A 52 7.09 -3.87 -2.72
C GLY A 52 7.47 -2.41 -2.45
N LYS A 53 6.57 -1.63 -1.86
CA LYS A 53 6.84 -0.23 -1.53
C LYS A 53 7.90 -0.08 -0.45
N LEU A 54 7.80 -0.82 0.65
CA LEU A 54 8.79 -0.77 1.74
C LEU A 54 10.18 -1.19 1.26
N ARG A 55 10.27 -2.25 0.44
CA ARG A 55 11.52 -2.67 -0.18
C ARG A 55 12.11 -1.58 -1.06
N SER A 56 11.32 -1.03 -1.98
CA SER A 56 11.75 0.03 -2.90
C SER A 56 12.30 1.25 -2.15
N LEU A 57 11.63 1.70 -1.08
CA LEU A 57 12.09 2.83 -0.27
C LEU A 57 13.43 2.53 0.42
N LEU A 58 13.61 1.34 0.98
CA LEU A 58 14.89 0.94 1.57
C LEU A 58 16.01 0.90 0.53
N GLU A 59 15.75 0.37 -0.66
CA GLU A 59 16.75 0.28 -1.74
C GLU A 59 17.15 1.65 -2.30
N THR A 60 16.23 2.63 -2.29
CA THR A 60 16.46 3.94 -2.91
C THR A 60 16.87 5.03 -1.93
N GLU A 61 16.42 4.98 -0.68
CA GLU A 61 16.55 6.08 0.27
C GLU A 61 17.32 5.72 1.54
N SER A 62 17.36 4.43 1.93
CA SER A 62 18.09 4.05 3.15
C SER A 62 19.60 3.99 2.90
N THR A 63 20.35 4.60 3.82
CA THR A 63 21.80 4.48 3.89
C THR A 63 22.27 3.53 5.00
N ASN A 64 21.33 3.03 5.81
CA ASN A 64 21.61 2.20 6.99
C ASN A 64 21.74 0.71 6.66
N PHE A 65 21.13 0.26 5.56
CA PHE A 65 21.08 -1.15 5.20
C PHE A 65 21.61 -1.36 3.78
N ASN A 66 22.49 -2.34 3.63
CA ASN A 66 22.97 -2.73 2.31
C ASN A 66 22.00 -3.70 1.62
N LYS A 67 22.16 -3.84 0.30
CA LYS A 67 21.29 -4.69 -0.53
C LYS A 67 21.19 -6.13 -0.01
N LYS A 68 22.27 -6.73 0.50
CA LYS A 68 22.24 -8.11 1.00
C LYS A 68 21.32 -8.29 2.20
N VAL A 69 21.27 -7.31 3.12
CA VAL A 69 20.37 -7.31 4.26
C VAL A 69 18.93 -7.16 3.82
N ILE A 70 18.66 -6.25 2.87
CA ILE A 70 17.33 -6.04 2.31
C ILE A 70 16.85 -7.31 1.59
N ASP A 71 17.69 -7.92 0.76
CA ASP A 71 17.36 -9.16 0.04
C ASP A 71 17.08 -10.32 1.01
N ALA A 72 17.85 -10.47 2.07
CA ALA A 72 17.59 -11.49 3.10
C ALA A 72 16.25 -11.28 3.81
N ALA A 73 15.86 -10.03 4.05
CA ALA A 73 14.58 -9.70 4.70
C ALA A 73 13.38 -9.86 3.77
N PHE A 74 13.46 -9.30 2.56
CA PHE A 74 12.36 -9.25 1.59
C PHE A 74 12.35 -10.40 0.58
N GLY A 75 13.45 -11.14 0.48
CA GLY A 75 13.68 -12.20 -0.52
C GLY A 75 14.45 -11.71 -1.72
N ASP A 76 15.15 -12.62 -2.35
CA ASP A 76 15.86 -12.45 -3.60
C ASP A 76 15.33 -13.40 -4.67
N ASP A 77 15.91 -13.32 -5.88
CA ASP A 77 15.56 -14.21 -7.00
C ASP A 77 16.18 -15.62 -6.85
N GLU A 78 17.04 -15.83 -5.83
CA GLU A 78 17.78 -17.07 -5.62
C GLU A 78 17.09 -18.07 -4.68
N ASN A 79 15.78 -17.92 -4.46
CA ASN A 79 14.97 -18.76 -3.56
C ASN A 79 15.37 -18.73 -2.08
N THR A 80 16.03 -17.69 -1.63
CA THR A 80 16.31 -17.51 -0.19
C THR A 80 15.01 -17.30 0.58
N PRO A 81 14.73 -18.07 1.65
CA PRO A 81 13.51 -17.89 2.43
C PRO A 81 13.43 -16.49 3.03
N THR A 82 12.39 -15.75 2.67
CA THR A 82 12.17 -14.39 3.17
C THR A 82 12.00 -14.36 4.69
N ARG A 83 12.57 -13.35 5.35
CA ARG A 83 12.39 -13.11 6.78
C ARG A 83 11.06 -12.43 7.09
N LEU A 84 10.62 -11.54 6.22
CA LEU A 84 9.39 -10.77 6.40
C LEU A 84 8.25 -11.34 5.55
N ILE A 85 7.13 -11.65 6.19
CA ILE A 85 5.91 -12.09 5.52
C ILE A 85 4.85 -11.02 5.72
N PHE A 86 4.39 -10.46 4.60
CA PHE A 86 3.33 -9.46 4.56
C PHE A 86 2.01 -10.16 4.21
N ARG A 87 1.01 -10.03 5.07
CA ARG A 87 -0.35 -10.46 4.78
C ARG A 87 -1.15 -9.32 4.18
N ASP A 88 -2.24 -9.66 3.53
CA ASP A 88 -3.20 -8.66 3.11
C ASP A 88 -3.80 -7.97 4.34
N ILE A 89 -3.97 -6.65 4.25
CA ILE A 89 -4.42 -5.81 5.35
C ILE A 89 -5.85 -5.36 5.05
N SER A 90 -6.77 -5.73 5.93
CA SER A 90 -8.20 -5.48 5.78
C SER A 90 -8.63 -4.20 6.49
N LEU A 91 -9.82 -3.69 6.17
CA LEU A 91 -10.43 -2.60 6.96
C LEU A 91 -10.55 -3.02 8.44
N CYS A 92 -10.32 -2.07 9.35
CA CYS A 92 -10.67 -2.27 10.76
C CYS A 92 -12.19 -2.50 10.91
N GLU A 93 -12.61 -3.15 11.99
CA GLU A 93 -14.03 -3.53 12.15
C GLU A 93 -14.99 -2.32 12.11
N LYS A 94 -14.57 -1.16 12.63
CA LYS A 94 -15.35 0.07 12.57
C LYS A 94 -15.64 0.48 11.12
N ASP A 95 -14.60 0.56 10.30
CA ASP A 95 -14.70 1.04 8.92
C ASP A 95 -15.34 -0.02 8.02
N LYS A 96 -15.09 -1.29 8.28
CA LYS A 96 -15.79 -2.40 7.62
C LYS A 96 -17.31 -2.30 7.81
N ASN A 97 -17.77 -2.03 9.02
CA ASN A 97 -19.18 -1.82 9.29
C ASN A 97 -19.72 -0.56 8.62
N ALA A 98 -18.93 0.52 8.57
CA ALA A 98 -19.31 1.76 7.92
C ALA A 98 -19.42 1.62 6.39
N PHE A 99 -18.54 0.83 5.76
CA PHE A 99 -18.66 0.47 4.35
C PHE A 99 -19.89 -0.41 4.08
N ASN A 100 -20.13 -1.42 4.92
CA ASN A 100 -21.27 -2.34 4.76
C ASN A 100 -22.62 -1.66 4.90
N ASN A 101 -22.75 -0.66 5.75
CA ASN A 101 -24.01 0.09 5.94
C ASN A 101 -24.10 1.34 5.04
N GLY A 102 -23.11 1.60 4.18
CA GLY A 102 -23.10 2.71 3.25
C GLY A 102 -22.75 4.08 3.86
N SER A 103 -22.33 4.14 5.13
CA SER A 103 -21.89 5.40 5.77
C SER A 103 -20.55 5.89 5.23
N ILE A 104 -19.72 4.99 4.73
CA ILE A 104 -18.50 5.30 3.98
C ILE A 104 -18.59 4.62 2.60
N LEU A 105 -18.23 5.34 1.57
CA LEU A 105 -18.10 4.84 0.20
C LEU A 105 -16.73 5.21 -0.35
N THR A 106 -16.28 4.47 -1.35
CA THR A 106 -15.13 4.92 -2.14
C THR A 106 -15.47 6.20 -2.90
N GLU A 107 -14.49 7.06 -3.12
CA GLU A 107 -14.67 8.30 -3.88
C GLU A 107 -14.19 8.13 -5.31
N ALA A 108 -14.89 8.75 -6.26
CA ALA A 108 -14.50 8.83 -7.66
C ALA A 108 -13.87 10.19 -7.92
N LYS A 109 -12.56 10.22 -8.20
CA LYS A 109 -11.85 11.44 -8.57
C LYS A 109 -11.66 11.51 -10.07
N THR A 110 -12.18 12.56 -10.67
CA THR A 110 -12.01 12.84 -12.09
C THR A 110 -10.73 13.66 -12.32
N GLU A 111 -9.90 13.23 -13.25
CA GLU A 111 -8.68 13.92 -13.67
C GLU A 111 -8.71 14.17 -15.18
N ILE A 112 -8.21 15.32 -15.59
CA ILE A 112 -8.11 15.73 -17.00
C ILE A 112 -6.64 15.96 -17.34
N LYS A 113 -6.20 15.43 -18.48
CA LYS A 113 -4.89 15.75 -19.03
C LYS A 113 -4.95 17.03 -19.84
N MET A 114 -4.14 18.01 -19.46
CA MET A 114 -4.03 19.30 -20.18
C MET A 114 -2.93 19.23 -21.23
N ASN A 115 -3.24 19.73 -22.42
CA ASN A 115 -2.23 20.01 -23.43
C ASN A 115 -1.42 21.25 -23.01
N ARG A 116 -0.15 21.07 -22.69
CA ARG A 116 0.71 22.15 -22.19
C ARG A 116 0.99 23.27 -23.22
N LYS A 117 0.85 22.97 -24.52
CA LYS A 117 1.07 23.96 -25.58
C LYS A 117 -0.14 24.87 -25.81
N THR A 118 -1.34 24.30 -25.75
CA THR A 118 -2.59 25.03 -26.04
C THR A 118 -3.31 25.50 -24.78
N GLY A 119 -2.96 24.97 -23.60
CA GLY A 119 -3.66 25.26 -22.35
C GLY A 119 -5.08 24.67 -22.26
N THR A 120 -5.45 23.80 -23.20
CA THR A 120 -6.78 23.18 -23.26
C THR A 120 -6.73 21.71 -22.82
N ALA A 121 -7.87 21.17 -22.41
CA ALA A 121 -8.00 19.73 -22.16
C ALA A 121 -7.77 18.95 -23.46
N GLU A 122 -7.03 17.82 -23.37
CA GLU A 122 -6.94 16.88 -24.49
C GLU A 122 -8.28 16.16 -24.67
N ASN A 123 -8.73 16.02 -25.91
CA ASN A 123 -9.93 15.23 -26.22
C ASN A 123 -9.72 13.78 -25.75
N THR A 124 -10.72 13.18 -25.09
CA THR A 124 -10.68 11.83 -24.52
C THR A 124 -9.72 11.63 -23.32
N ALA A 125 -9.28 12.70 -22.69
CA ALA A 125 -8.31 12.66 -21.59
C ALA A 125 -8.94 12.66 -20.18
N LEU A 126 -10.26 12.56 -20.10
CA LEU A 126 -10.97 12.41 -18.84
C LEU A 126 -10.73 11.00 -18.29
N ARG A 127 -10.29 10.90 -17.05
CA ARG A 127 -10.10 9.63 -16.34
C ARG A 127 -10.75 9.71 -14.98
N VAL A 128 -11.50 8.69 -14.63
CA VAL A 128 -12.13 8.55 -13.32
C VAL A 128 -11.37 7.51 -12.52
N THR A 129 -10.77 7.93 -11.42
CA THR A 129 -10.00 7.05 -10.54
C THR A 129 -10.74 6.88 -9.21
N GLU A 130 -11.02 5.63 -8.85
CA GLU A 130 -11.58 5.29 -7.55
C GLU A 130 -10.51 5.36 -6.47
N ARG A 131 -10.87 5.86 -5.28
CA ARG A 131 -9.97 5.92 -4.12
C ARG A 131 -10.70 5.53 -2.85
N VAL A 132 -9.98 4.94 -1.92
CA VAL A 132 -10.42 4.83 -0.52
C VAL A 132 -10.26 6.21 0.11
N PRO A 133 -11.29 6.77 0.76
CA PRO A 133 -11.24 8.12 1.31
C PRO A 133 -10.26 8.23 2.49
N ALA A 134 -9.87 9.45 2.82
CA ALA A 134 -9.09 9.76 4.00
C ALA A 134 -9.82 9.35 5.29
N GLN A 135 -9.08 9.15 6.38
CA GLN A 135 -9.54 8.71 7.70
C GLN A 135 -10.00 7.24 7.79
N VAL A 136 -9.99 6.50 6.69
CA VAL A 136 -10.20 5.04 6.71
C VAL A 136 -8.97 4.35 7.29
N VAL A 137 -9.20 3.34 8.13
CA VAL A 137 -8.17 2.59 8.83
C VAL A 137 -8.19 1.13 8.39
N PHE A 138 -7.00 0.64 8.05
CA PHE A 138 -6.75 -0.77 7.77
C PHE A 138 -5.93 -1.40 8.89
N GLU A 139 -6.21 -2.67 9.22
CA GLU A 139 -5.50 -3.44 10.24
C GLU A 139 -5.12 -4.82 9.72
N GLY A 140 -3.95 -5.27 10.11
CA GLY A 140 -3.43 -6.57 9.69
C GLY A 140 -2.17 -6.97 10.45
N GLU A 141 -1.36 -7.83 9.85
CA GLU A 141 -0.17 -8.35 10.50
C GLU A 141 1.00 -8.54 9.53
N ILE A 142 2.20 -8.35 10.06
CA ILE A 142 3.46 -8.75 9.44
C ILE A 142 4.11 -9.79 10.35
N LEU A 143 4.63 -10.88 9.77
CA LEU A 143 5.39 -11.85 10.54
C LEU A 143 6.88 -11.72 10.24
N ILE A 144 7.68 -11.71 11.30
CA ILE A 144 9.13 -11.82 11.24
C ILE A 144 9.49 -13.28 11.48
N ARG A 145 10.32 -13.84 10.59
CA ARG A 145 11.01 -15.12 10.78
C ARG A 145 12.46 -14.84 11.08
N SER A 146 12.95 -15.34 12.19
CA SER A 146 14.34 -15.14 12.62
C SER A 146 15.04 -16.46 12.91
N ILE A 147 16.35 -16.48 12.70
CA ILE A 147 17.22 -17.61 13.07
C ILE A 147 17.51 -17.54 14.57
N ASP A 148 17.88 -16.34 15.03
CA ASP A 148 18.25 -16.02 16.41
C ASP A 148 17.72 -14.62 16.80
N ASP A 149 18.10 -14.15 17.98
CA ASP A 149 17.61 -12.87 18.51
C ASP A 149 18.27 -11.66 17.81
N ASP A 150 19.48 -11.80 17.29
CA ASP A 150 20.16 -10.72 16.56
C ASP A 150 19.57 -10.53 15.16
N ASP A 151 19.23 -11.63 14.48
CA ASP A 151 18.49 -11.62 13.22
C ASP A 151 17.07 -11.00 13.40
N GLU A 152 16.41 -11.29 14.55
CA GLU A 152 15.11 -10.67 14.87
C GLU A 152 15.23 -9.15 15.03
N LYS A 153 16.17 -8.66 15.83
CA LYS A 153 16.41 -7.22 16.04
C LYS A 153 16.78 -6.50 14.75
N LEU A 154 17.59 -7.14 13.89
CA LEU A 154 17.97 -6.59 12.59
C LEU A 154 16.73 -6.39 11.69
N ASN A 155 15.87 -7.40 11.60
CA ASN A 155 14.64 -7.33 10.79
C ASN A 155 13.64 -6.32 11.36
N GLU A 156 13.55 -6.16 12.69
CA GLU A 156 12.74 -5.11 13.31
C GLU A 156 13.27 -3.71 13.01
N ALA A 157 14.58 -3.50 13.12
CA ALA A 157 15.20 -2.21 12.81
C ALA A 157 15.00 -1.84 11.33
N LEU A 158 15.17 -2.80 10.44
CA LEU A 158 14.94 -2.62 9.00
C LEU A 158 13.48 -2.27 8.70
N LEU A 159 12.53 -2.98 9.32
CA LEU A 159 11.11 -2.71 9.15
C LEU A 159 10.71 -1.34 9.71
N SER A 160 11.27 -0.96 10.86
CA SER A 160 11.06 0.37 11.47
C SER A 160 11.54 1.51 10.56
N GLU A 161 12.71 1.36 9.96
CA GLU A 161 13.25 2.32 8.99
C GLU A 161 12.34 2.42 7.76
N ALA A 162 11.94 1.28 7.19
CA ALA A 162 11.06 1.22 6.03
C ALA A 162 9.71 1.92 6.28
N VAL A 163 9.12 1.71 7.44
CA VAL A 163 7.87 2.37 7.87
C VAL A 163 8.06 3.88 8.02
N LYS A 164 9.17 4.31 8.60
CA LYS A 164 9.50 5.73 8.73
C LYS A 164 9.63 6.41 7.36
N LEU A 165 10.27 5.75 6.39
CA LEU A 165 10.37 6.25 5.02
C LEU A 165 8.98 6.33 4.37
N LEU A 166 8.14 5.30 4.51
CA LEU A 166 6.80 5.30 3.93
C LEU A 166 5.87 6.37 4.54
N ASN A 167 5.99 6.67 5.83
CA ASN A 167 5.22 7.74 6.47
C ASN A 167 5.57 9.14 5.93
N ASN A 168 6.70 9.30 5.25
CA ASN A 168 7.10 10.53 4.56
C ASN A 168 6.91 10.46 3.03
N ASP A 169 6.35 9.37 2.52
CA ASP A 169 6.12 9.15 1.10
C ASP A 169 4.64 8.80 0.86
N TYR A 170 4.35 7.91 -0.06
CA TYR A 170 2.98 7.49 -0.40
C TYR A 170 2.89 5.99 -0.66
N LEU A 171 1.69 5.44 -0.53
CA LEU A 171 1.34 4.07 -0.90
C LEU A 171 0.41 4.09 -2.12
N GLY A 172 0.57 3.10 -3.02
CA GLY A 172 -0.26 2.96 -4.21
C GLY A 172 0.12 3.90 -5.36
N GLY A 173 -0.84 4.17 -6.22
CA GLY A 173 -0.64 4.98 -7.43
C GLY A 173 -0.84 6.46 -7.21
N SER A 174 -0.29 7.26 -8.14
CA SER A 174 -0.53 8.71 -8.21
C SER A 174 -0.04 9.55 -7.03
N GLY A 175 0.96 9.08 -6.29
CA GLY A 175 1.49 9.75 -5.10
C GLY A 175 1.95 11.19 -5.36
N SER A 176 2.68 11.43 -6.44
CA SER A 176 3.11 12.78 -6.82
C SER A 176 1.95 13.76 -7.15
N ARG A 177 0.71 13.23 -7.25
CA ARG A 177 -0.52 14.02 -7.45
C ARG A 177 -1.37 14.12 -6.18
N GLY A 178 -0.77 13.80 -5.01
CA GLY A 178 -1.39 13.94 -3.70
C GLY A 178 -2.25 12.76 -3.26
N TYR A 179 -2.04 11.56 -3.85
CA TYR A 179 -2.71 10.34 -3.43
C TYR A 179 -1.85 9.57 -2.43
N GLY A 180 -2.48 8.77 -1.61
CA GLY A 180 -1.86 7.69 -0.87
C GLY A 180 -0.93 8.09 0.26
N ALA A 181 -0.99 9.32 0.76
CA ALA A 181 -0.35 9.62 2.04
C ALA A 181 -1.01 8.77 3.13
N VAL A 182 -0.21 8.04 3.89
CA VAL A 182 -0.66 7.11 4.93
C VAL A 182 0.17 7.28 6.19
N LEU A 183 -0.41 6.92 7.33
CA LEU A 183 0.32 6.75 8.58
C LEU A 183 0.31 5.27 8.96
N ILE A 184 1.48 4.65 8.90
CA ILE A 184 1.67 3.27 9.36
C ILE A 184 2.22 3.26 10.77
N THR A 185 1.63 2.42 11.62
CA THR A 185 2.16 2.06 12.95
C THR A 185 2.25 0.55 13.07
N ILE A 186 3.34 0.07 13.70
CA ILE A 186 3.61 -1.35 13.95
C ILE A 186 3.89 -1.54 15.44
N ASN A 187 3.23 -2.55 16.05
CA ASN A 187 3.33 -2.90 17.48
C ASN A 187 3.62 -4.38 17.67
#